data_4f215ed44e212c8dade72d2eb5d5983f
#
_entry.id   4f215ed44e212c8dade72d2eb5d5983f
#
_cell.length_a   1.000
_cell.length_b   1.000
_cell.length_c   1.000
_cell.angle_alpha   90.00
_cell.angle_beta   90.00
_cell.angle_gamma   90.00
#
_symmetry.space_group_name_H-M   'P 1'
#
loop_
_entity.id
_entity.type
_entity.pdbx_description
1 polymer ?
#
loop_
_entity_poly.entity_id
_entity_poly.type
_entity_poly.pdbx_seq_one_letter_code
_entity_poly.pdbx_strand_id
1 'polypeptide(L)' 'MVICIGDRIEHQNFGKGSISNIEGFGSSTKVCVNFDNFGEKTLLLKFAKLKLLNN' A
#
# COMPACT_ATOMS: atom_id res chain seq x y z
N MET A 1 -12.12 -2.22 -1.47
CA MET A 1 -11.39 -1.29 -0.59
C MET A 1 -10.92 -0.10 -1.41
N VAL A 2 -11.21 1.09 -0.93
CA VAL A 2 -10.80 2.32 -1.61
C VAL A 2 -9.57 2.87 -0.89
N ILE A 3 -8.50 3.07 -1.63
CA ILE A 3 -7.26 3.62 -1.09
C ILE A 3 -6.85 4.85 -1.89
N CYS A 4 -6.12 5.74 -1.23
CA CYS A 4 -5.65 6.98 -1.85
C CYS A 4 -4.19 7.19 -1.49
N ILE A 5 -3.51 7.98 -2.34
CA ILE A 5 -2.15 8.40 -2.03
C ILE A 5 -2.17 9.17 -0.72
N GLY A 6 -1.26 8.85 0.17
CA GLY A 6 -1.20 9.45 1.50
C GLY A 6 -1.85 8.63 2.60
N ASP A 7 -2.63 7.62 2.25
CA ASP A 7 -3.25 6.76 3.26
C ASP A 7 -2.19 5.97 4.02
N ARG A 8 -2.46 5.79 5.31
CA ARG A 8 -1.62 4.92 6.13
C ARG A 8 -2.15 3.51 6.06
N ILE A 9 -1.26 2.56 5.89
CA ILE A 9 -1.62 1.15 5.80
C ILE A 9 -0.67 0.31 6.64
N GLU A 10 -1.06 -0.92 6.86
CA GLU A 10 -0.23 -1.90 7.55
C GLU A 10 -0.14 -3.17 6.72
N HIS A 11 1.06 -3.66 6.53
CA HIS A 11 1.33 -4.91 5.83
C HIS A 11 1.82 -5.94 6.83
N GLN A 12 1.40 -7.18 6.66
CA GLN A 12 1.73 -8.25 7.60
C GLN A 12 3.23 -8.43 7.79
N ASN A 13 3.99 -8.31 6.72
CA ASN A 13 5.44 -8.57 6.75
C ASN A 13 6.28 -7.30 6.88
N PHE A 14 5.80 -6.17 6.37
CA PHE A 14 6.59 -4.95 6.30
C PHE A 14 6.17 -3.88 7.30
N GLY A 15 5.07 -4.12 8.02
CA GLY A 15 4.63 -3.17 9.02
C GLY A 15 3.88 -1.99 8.41
N LYS A 16 3.96 -0.85 9.07
CA LYS A 16 3.19 0.33 8.70
C LYS A 16 3.92 1.15 7.65
N GLY A 17 3.14 1.78 6.79
CA GLY A 17 3.66 2.65 5.76
C GLY A 17 2.62 3.58 5.22
N SER A 18 3.02 4.43 4.29
CA SER A 18 2.14 5.38 3.62
C SER A 18 2.14 5.09 2.12
N ILE A 19 0.97 5.17 1.50
CA ILE A 19 0.87 4.99 0.06
C ILE A 19 1.45 6.22 -0.63
N SER A 20 2.49 5.99 -1.46
CA SER A 20 3.17 7.07 -2.16
C SER A 20 2.71 7.19 -3.61
N ASN A 21 2.26 6.10 -4.22
CA ASN A 21 1.77 6.14 -5.59
C ASN A 21 0.85 4.95 -5.87
N ILE A 22 -0.03 5.12 -6.85
CA ILE A 22 -0.93 4.06 -7.29
C ILE A 22 -0.89 4.05 -8.81
N GLU A 23 -0.63 2.89 -9.41
CA GLU A 23 -0.55 2.75 -10.86
C GLU A 23 -1.44 1.62 -11.34
N GLY A 24 -1.90 1.74 -12.59
CA GLY A 24 -2.73 0.72 -13.20
C GLY A 24 -4.17 0.77 -12.74
N PHE A 25 -4.91 -0.24 -13.10
CA PHE A 25 -6.33 -0.33 -12.75
C PHE A 25 -6.76 -1.80 -12.74
N GLY A 26 -7.90 -2.04 -12.10
CA GLY A 26 -8.46 -3.39 -12.02
C GLY A 26 -7.49 -4.35 -11.34
N SER A 27 -7.36 -5.55 -11.90
CA SER A 27 -6.48 -6.57 -11.33
C SER A 27 -5.00 -6.28 -11.53
N SER A 28 -4.66 -5.25 -12.31
CA SER A 28 -3.27 -4.87 -12.55
C SER A 28 -2.82 -3.71 -11.67
N THR A 29 -3.65 -3.28 -10.74
CA THR A 29 -3.33 -2.14 -9.87
C THR A 29 -2.10 -2.45 -9.02
N LYS A 30 -1.13 -1.55 -9.07
CA LYS A 30 0.07 -1.60 -8.25
C LYS A 30 0.08 -0.43 -7.29
N VAL A 31 0.51 -0.68 -6.07
CA VAL A 31 0.65 0.39 -5.08
C VAL A 31 2.10 0.49 -4.65
N CYS A 32 2.60 1.71 -4.61
CA CYS A 32 3.90 2.00 -4.05
C CYS A 32 3.69 2.45 -2.62
N VAL A 33 4.32 1.77 -1.69
CA VAL A 33 4.19 2.08 -0.27
C VAL A 33 5.55 2.40 0.30
N ASN A 34 5.63 3.51 0.99
CA ASN A 34 6.84 3.86 1.72
C ASN A 34 6.67 3.34 3.15
N PHE A 35 7.27 2.18 3.41
CA PHE A 35 7.20 1.56 4.72
C PHE A 35 8.15 2.22 5.68
N ASP A 36 7.71 2.43 6.91
CA ASP A 36 8.48 3.16 7.91
C ASP A 36 9.84 2.52 8.18
N ASN A 37 9.90 1.18 8.16
CA ASN A 37 11.14 0.46 8.51
C ASN A 37 11.78 -0.27 7.33
N PHE A 38 11.14 -0.32 6.18
CA PHE A 38 11.65 -1.09 5.05
C PHE A 38 11.80 -0.28 3.77
N GLY A 39 11.47 1.02 3.80
CA GLY A 39 11.57 1.86 2.63
C GLY A 39 10.46 1.60 1.62
N GLU A 40 10.66 2.07 0.40
CA GLU A 40 9.64 2.00 -0.63
C GLU A 40 9.59 0.63 -1.30
N LYS A 41 8.37 0.11 -1.44
CA LYS A 41 8.14 -1.16 -2.14
C LYS A 41 6.90 -1.03 -3.01
N THR A 42 6.92 -1.71 -4.16
CA THR A 42 5.79 -1.75 -5.08
C THR A 42 5.11 -3.11 -4.97
N LEU A 43 3.81 -3.09 -4.74
CA LEU A 43 3.04 -4.29 -4.51
C LEU A 43 1.84 -4.35 -5.47
N LEU A 44 1.48 -5.56 -5.90
CA LEU A 44 0.22 -5.78 -6.61
C LEU A 44 -0.91 -5.77 -5.59
N LEU A 45 -1.84 -4.85 -5.78
CA LEU A 45 -2.90 -4.63 -4.79
C LEU A 45 -3.70 -5.89 -4.49
N LYS A 46 -3.99 -6.69 -5.52
CA LYS A 46 -4.82 -7.89 -5.32
C LYS A 46 -4.16 -8.95 -4.45
N PHE A 47 -2.85 -8.91 -4.30
CA PHE A 47 -2.11 -9.86 -3.46
C PHE A 47 -1.59 -9.24 -2.18
N ALA A 48 -1.66 -7.93 -2.04
CA ALA A 48 -0.93 -7.23 -0.99
C ALA A 48 -1.54 -7.37 0.40
N LYS A 49 -2.83 -7.62 0.50
CA LYS A 49 -3.54 -7.79 1.78
C LYS A 49 -3.21 -6.68 2.77
N LEU A 50 -3.34 -5.45 2.30
CA LEU A 50 -3.06 -4.28 3.12
C LEU A 50 -4.24 -4.00 4.05
N LYS A 51 -3.90 -3.57 5.27
CA LYS A 51 -4.91 -3.10 6.22
C LYS A 51 -4.89 -1.58 6.22
N LEU A 52 -6.04 -0.97 5.97
CA LEU A 52 -6.13 0.48 5.97
C LEU A 52 -6.21 0.98 7.40
N LEU A 53 -5.30 1.89 7.74
CA LEU A 53 -5.26 2.48 9.06
C LEU A 53 -5.90 3.86 9.00
N ASN A 54 -7.20 3.91 9.26
CA ASN A 54 -7.94 5.17 9.29
C ASN A 54 -8.10 5.66 10.70
N ASN A 55 -7.93 6.96 10.84
CA ASN A 55 -8.23 7.62 12.11
C ASN A 55 -9.66 8.11 12.13
#